data_7be13f63cc16578af7a0a8b0c52e55b6
#
_entry.id   7be13f63cc16578af7a0a8b0c52e55b6
#
_cell.length_a   1.000
_cell.length_b   1.000
_cell.length_c   1.000
_cell.angle_alpha   90.00
_cell.angle_beta   90.00
_cell.angle_gamma   90.00
#
_symmetry.space_group_name_H-M   'P 1'
#
loop_
_entity.id
_entity.type
_entity.pdbx_description
1 polymer ?
#
loop_
_entity_poly.entity_id
_entity_poly.type
_entity_poly.pdbx_seq_one_letter_code
_entity_poly.pdbx_strand_id
1 'polypeptide(L)'
;MEGKIGSIVAIEPSTGEVLCMVSSPSYDPRSMVGRQRSKNHRILTASPLKPLLNRSIMGQYPPGSTFKTTQGLTFASEGIISPDHTAFPCSHGFNFKGLHVGCHGHASPLSLVPALSTSCNAYFCWGLYYMMGAKSKYGSVQNAMNRWRDYMVSMGFGYRLGIDLPGEKRGLIPNADFYDNAYRGSWNGLTIISISIGQGEVNATPLQIANLGATIANRGYFYVPHVVRKVQDEPLDTLYRRRHYTMAKRQAYDYVVAGMRSSAVGGTCRELSRYDINACGKTGTAQNRGHDHSVFMGFAPMDNPKIAVAVYVENGGWGATYGVPIGGLIMEQYIHGRLSEASMKRAEEFQHRHIAYGNIGR
;
A
#
# COMPACT_ATOMS: atom_id res chain seq x y z
N MET A 1 -3.16 15.75 9.01
CA MET A 1 -1.69 15.49 8.78
C MET A 1 -0.79 16.54 9.46
N GLU A 2 -1.37 17.52 10.13
CA GLU A 2 -0.61 18.58 10.79
C GLU A 2 0.56 18.04 11.64
N GLY A 3 1.75 18.64 11.51
CA GLY A 3 2.97 18.17 12.20
C GLY A 3 3.52 16.80 11.75
N LYS A 4 2.95 16.19 10.72
CA LYS A 4 3.36 14.86 10.22
C LYS A 4 3.81 14.94 8.77
N ILE A 5 4.86 14.21 8.43
CA ILE A 5 5.33 14.08 7.04
C ILE A 5 4.67 12.84 6.44
N GLY A 6 4.09 12.96 5.26
CA GLY A 6 3.46 11.81 4.62
C GLY A 6 2.40 12.19 3.59
N SER A 7 1.52 11.24 3.31
CA SER A 7 0.50 11.37 2.28
C SER A 7 -0.77 10.61 2.63
N ILE A 8 -1.89 11.13 2.13
CA ILE A 8 -3.17 10.43 2.08
C ILE A 8 -3.67 10.48 0.65
N VAL A 9 -4.16 9.35 0.16
CA VAL A 9 -4.85 9.25 -1.14
C VAL A 9 -6.12 8.44 -0.94
N ALA A 10 -7.25 8.99 -1.38
CA ALA A 10 -8.53 8.29 -1.40
C ALA A 10 -9.10 8.28 -2.82
N ILE A 11 -9.60 7.12 -3.24
CA ILE A 11 -10.09 6.87 -4.61
C ILE A 11 -11.50 6.26 -4.50
N GLU A 12 -12.42 6.67 -5.35
CA GLU A 12 -13.68 5.97 -5.59
C GLU A 12 -13.42 4.73 -6.46
N PRO A 13 -13.60 3.49 -5.94
CA PRO A 13 -13.25 2.28 -6.69
C PRO A 13 -14.02 2.11 -7.99
N SER A 14 -15.27 2.58 -8.03
CA SER A 14 -16.17 2.40 -9.17
C SER A 14 -15.86 3.28 -10.39
N THR A 15 -15.09 4.35 -10.20
CA THR A 15 -14.81 5.36 -11.24
C THR A 15 -13.32 5.65 -11.42
N GLY A 16 -12.50 5.49 -10.36
CA GLY A 16 -11.11 5.95 -10.32
C GLY A 16 -10.95 7.42 -9.91
N GLU A 17 -12.04 8.12 -9.62
CA GLU A 17 -12.00 9.51 -9.15
C GLU A 17 -11.21 9.62 -7.85
N VAL A 18 -10.27 10.56 -7.79
CA VAL A 18 -9.51 10.87 -6.57
C VAL A 18 -10.38 11.75 -5.67
N LEU A 19 -10.87 11.19 -4.58
CA LEU A 19 -11.73 11.86 -3.61
C LEU A 19 -10.94 12.76 -2.67
N CYS A 20 -9.70 12.40 -2.37
CA CYS A 20 -8.81 13.14 -1.50
C CYS A 20 -7.35 12.86 -1.84
N MET A 21 -6.54 13.91 -1.88
CA MET A 21 -5.10 13.81 -2.05
C MET A 21 -4.40 14.82 -1.14
N VAL A 22 -3.65 14.31 -0.17
CA VAL A 22 -2.91 15.14 0.79
C VAL A 22 -1.43 14.79 0.71
N SER A 23 -0.59 15.81 0.56
CA SER A 23 0.86 15.74 0.72
C SER A 23 1.28 16.66 1.86
N SER A 24 1.95 16.13 2.88
CA SER A 24 2.37 16.89 4.06
C SER A 24 3.88 16.73 4.29
N PRO A 25 4.61 17.81 4.63
CA PRO A 25 4.13 19.18 4.65
C PRO A 25 3.83 19.70 3.23
N SER A 26 3.00 20.73 3.16
CA SER A 26 2.67 21.43 1.92
C SER A 26 3.09 22.90 2.03
N TYR A 27 2.70 23.71 1.07
CA TYR A 27 2.94 25.14 1.03
C TYR A 27 1.67 25.89 0.61
N ASP A 28 1.61 27.17 0.98
CA ASP A 28 0.53 28.04 0.49
C ASP A 28 0.83 28.43 -0.98
N PRO A 29 -0.02 28.03 -1.95
CA PRO A 29 0.19 28.36 -3.36
C PRO A 29 0.19 29.87 -3.63
N ARG A 30 -0.45 30.68 -2.77
CA ARG A 30 -0.39 32.16 -2.86
C ARG A 30 1.00 32.71 -2.69
N SER A 31 1.87 31.98 -1.96
CA SER A 31 3.29 32.35 -1.81
C SER A 31 4.10 32.22 -3.10
N MET A 32 3.54 31.51 -4.10
CA MET A 32 4.20 31.22 -5.38
C MET A 32 3.80 32.15 -6.51
N VAL A 33 3.16 33.28 -6.20
CA VAL A 33 2.77 34.32 -7.15
C VAL A 33 3.38 35.68 -6.79
N GLY A 34 3.39 36.60 -7.77
CA GLY A 34 3.87 37.98 -7.58
C GLY A 34 5.39 38.11 -7.36
N ARG A 35 5.80 39.26 -6.84
CA ARG A 35 7.23 39.64 -6.72
C ARG A 35 8.03 38.76 -5.76
N GLN A 36 7.39 38.12 -4.78
CA GLN A 36 8.06 37.26 -3.78
C GLN A 36 8.25 35.82 -4.27
N ARG A 37 7.71 35.43 -5.41
CA ARG A 37 7.74 34.06 -5.94
C ARG A 37 9.13 33.42 -5.91
N SER A 38 10.13 34.10 -6.47
CA SER A 38 11.49 33.56 -6.57
C SER A 38 12.16 33.37 -5.21
N LYS A 39 11.91 34.30 -4.26
CA LYS A 39 12.39 34.18 -2.88
C LYS A 39 11.73 32.99 -2.17
N ASN A 40 10.42 32.91 -2.24
CA ASN A 40 9.65 31.84 -1.59
C ASN A 40 9.99 30.48 -2.19
N HIS A 41 10.08 30.36 -3.52
CA HIS A 41 10.51 29.12 -4.19
C HIS A 41 11.88 28.65 -3.68
N ARG A 42 12.86 29.55 -3.52
CA ARG A 42 14.18 29.22 -3.02
C ARG A 42 14.13 28.69 -1.58
N ILE A 43 13.33 29.33 -0.71
CA ILE A 43 13.11 28.90 0.69
C ILE A 43 12.47 27.50 0.71
N LEU A 44 11.41 27.27 -0.07
CA LEU A 44 10.71 25.98 -0.13
C LEU A 44 11.60 24.86 -0.71
N THR A 45 12.43 25.21 -1.71
CA THR A 45 13.39 24.24 -2.31
C THR A 45 14.49 23.85 -1.35
N ALA A 46 14.98 24.81 -0.54
CA ALA A 46 16.04 24.57 0.45
C ALA A 46 15.51 23.84 1.71
N SER A 47 14.20 23.77 1.90
CA SER A 47 13.60 23.12 3.07
C SER A 47 13.89 21.62 3.10
N PRO A 48 14.48 21.09 4.19
CA PRO A 48 14.72 19.66 4.36
C PRO A 48 13.42 18.83 4.43
N LEU A 49 12.32 19.47 4.75
CA LEU A 49 10.98 18.85 4.79
C LEU A 49 10.37 18.66 3.40
N LYS A 50 11.00 19.21 2.34
CA LYS A 50 10.58 19.05 0.92
C LYS A 50 9.10 19.36 0.67
N PRO A 51 8.60 20.56 1.02
CA PRO A 51 7.16 20.87 0.89
C PRO A 51 6.69 20.95 -0.57
N LEU A 52 7.61 21.13 -1.55
CA LEU A 52 7.29 21.09 -2.99
C LEU A 52 7.11 19.67 -3.53
N LEU A 53 7.49 18.63 -2.77
CA LEU A 53 7.30 17.25 -3.18
C LEU A 53 5.84 16.83 -2.97
N ASN A 54 5.12 16.56 -4.05
CA ASN A 54 3.82 15.89 -3.94
C ASN A 54 4.04 14.40 -3.61
N ARG A 55 4.05 14.09 -2.32
CA ARG A 55 4.32 12.74 -1.83
C ARG A 55 3.32 11.71 -2.33
N SER A 56 2.11 12.14 -2.64
CA SER A 56 1.04 11.23 -3.08
C SER A 56 1.39 10.49 -4.37
N ILE A 57 2.04 11.17 -5.31
CA ILE A 57 2.37 10.65 -6.64
C ILE A 57 3.88 10.59 -6.94
N MET A 58 4.69 11.29 -6.13
CA MET A 58 6.15 11.38 -6.33
C MET A 58 6.95 10.65 -5.25
N GLY A 59 6.41 10.47 -4.05
CA GLY A 59 7.03 9.71 -2.97
C GLY A 59 7.12 8.23 -3.37
N GLN A 60 8.32 7.67 -3.31
CA GLN A 60 8.56 6.25 -3.62
C GLN A 60 9.05 5.58 -2.35
N TYR A 61 8.20 4.73 -1.79
CA TYR A 61 8.39 4.13 -0.48
C TYR A 61 8.22 2.62 -0.52
N PRO A 62 8.88 1.86 0.35
CA PRO A 62 8.50 0.47 0.57
C PRO A 62 7.02 0.39 1.00
N PRO A 63 6.18 -0.40 0.32
CA PRO A 63 4.76 -0.51 0.69
C PRO A 63 4.54 -1.27 2.01
N GLY A 64 5.57 -1.95 2.51
CA GLY A 64 5.48 -2.78 3.70
C GLY A 64 4.40 -3.85 3.58
N SER A 65 3.84 -4.25 4.70
CA SER A 65 2.87 -5.34 4.77
C SER A 65 1.54 -5.11 4.02
N THR A 66 1.27 -3.91 3.49
CA THR A 66 0.13 -3.72 2.55
C THR A 66 0.33 -4.54 1.28
N PHE A 67 1.58 -4.73 0.89
CA PHE A 67 1.97 -5.53 -0.28
C PHE A 67 1.70 -7.04 -0.13
N LYS A 68 1.49 -7.55 1.09
CA LYS A 68 1.11 -8.96 1.32
C LYS A 68 -0.22 -9.35 0.66
N THR A 69 -1.09 -8.39 0.42
CA THR A 69 -2.34 -8.63 -0.32
C THR A 69 -2.06 -9.05 -1.76
N THR A 70 -1.08 -8.42 -2.43
CA THR A 70 -0.66 -8.82 -3.78
C THR A 70 -0.04 -10.21 -3.79
N GLN A 71 0.69 -10.56 -2.73
CA GLN A 71 1.30 -11.88 -2.59
C GLN A 71 0.24 -12.97 -2.43
N GLY A 72 -0.75 -12.74 -1.56
CA GLY A 72 -1.89 -13.66 -1.39
C GLY A 72 -2.64 -13.89 -2.71
N LEU A 73 -2.92 -12.82 -3.46
CA LEU A 73 -3.54 -12.88 -4.78
C LEU A 73 -2.70 -13.70 -5.77
N THR A 74 -1.39 -13.45 -5.82
CA THR A 74 -0.47 -14.11 -6.74
C THR A 74 -0.33 -15.60 -6.41
N PHE A 75 -0.02 -15.91 -5.15
CA PHE A 75 0.23 -17.30 -4.72
C PHE A 75 -1.01 -18.19 -4.87
N ALA A 76 -2.19 -17.67 -4.52
CA ALA A 76 -3.45 -18.40 -4.71
C ALA A 76 -3.80 -18.56 -6.19
N SER A 77 -3.60 -17.53 -7.00
CA SER A 77 -3.89 -17.59 -8.45
C SER A 77 -2.97 -18.53 -9.19
N GLU A 78 -1.70 -18.59 -8.80
CA GLU A 78 -0.70 -19.50 -9.35
C GLU A 78 -0.79 -20.92 -8.77
N GLY A 79 -1.63 -21.17 -7.76
CA GLY A 79 -1.74 -22.49 -7.12
C GLY A 79 -0.49 -22.86 -6.32
N ILE A 80 0.29 -21.86 -5.90
CA ILE A 80 1.42 -22.06 -4.95
C ILE A 80 0.87 -22.38 -3.57
N ILE A 81 -0.27 -21.79 -3.23
CA ILE A 81 -1.04 -22.07 -2.03
C ILE A 81 -2.49 -22.45 -2.38
N SER A 82 -3.07 -23.33 -1.59
CA SER A 82 -4.52 -23.48 -1.47
C SER A 82 -4.94 -22.63 -0.26
N PRO A 83 -5.73 -21.56 -0.44
CA PRO A 83 -6.00 -20.58 0.63
C PRO A 83 -6.53 -21.17 1.95
N ASP A 84 -7.35 -22.23 1.87
CA ASP A 84 -7.93 -22.88 3.04
C ASP A 84 -7.04 -23.98 3.62
N HIS A 85 -6.24 -24.66 2.80
CA HIS A 85 -5.51 -25.87 3.18
C HIS A 85 -4.02 -25.66 3.39
N THR A 86 -3.41 -24.69 2.70
CA THR A 86 -1.98 -24.42 2.89
C THR A 86 -1.77 -23.59 4.14
N ALA A 87 -1.21 -24.21 5.16
CA ALA A 87 -0.82 -23.57 6.40
C ALA A 87 0.69 -23.60 6.56
N PHE A 88 1.29 -22.46 6.85
CA PHE A 88 2.72 -22.34 7.11
C PHE A 88 3.03 -22.03 8.56
N PRO A 89 4.11 -22.63 9.12
CA PRO A 89 4.55 -22.37 10.47
C PRO A 89 5.18 -20.99 10.62
N CYS A 90 5.03 -20.39 11.81
CA CYS A 90 5.69 -19.18 12.22
C CYS A 90 6.22 -19.34 13.64
N SER A 91 7.51 -19.49 13.79
CA SER A 91 8.21 -19.51 15.08
C SER A 91 8.89 -18.16 15.30
N HIS A 92 8.09 -17.14 15.69
CA HIS A 92 8.49 -15.74 15.77
C HIS A 92 9.10 -15.17 14.48
N GLY A 93 8.85 -15.82 13.34
CA GLY A 93 9.34 -15.39 12.01
C GLY A 93 9.54 -16.56 11.06
N PHE A 94 10.05 -16.21 9.87
CA PHE A 94 10.57 -17.15 8.89
C PHE A 94 12.01 -17.48 9.25
N ASN A 95 12.26 -18.73 9.60
CA ASN A 95 13.59 -19.23 10.01
C ASN A 95 13.98 -20.38 9.08
N PHE A 96 14.87 -20.14 8.14
CA PHE A 96 15.27 -21.15 7.16
C PHE A 96 16.67 -20.93 6.60
N LYS A 97 17.52 -21.96 6.63
CA LYS A 97 18.90 -21.96 6.11
C LYS A 97 19.73 -20.75 6.59
N GLY A 98 19.63 -20.41 7.87
CA GLY A 98 20.38 -19.31 8.47
C GLY A 98 19.79 -17.92 8.24
N LEU A 99 18.71 -17.80 7.44
CA LEU A 99 18.00 -16.55 7.25
C LEU A 99 16.86 -16.43 8.27
N HIS A 100 16.75 -15.27 8.89
CA HIS A 100 15.68 -14.91 9.80
C HIS A 100 14.95 -13.65 9.33
N VAL A 101 13.61 -13.75 9.18
CA VAL A 101 12.72 -12.60 8.99
C VAL A 101 11.73 -12.58 10.15
N GLY A 102 11.91 -11.67 11.09
CA GLY A 102 11.12 -11.59 12.32
C GLY A 102 9.62 -11.39 12.09
N CYS A 103 8.82 -11.90 13.02
CA CYS A 103 7.37 -11.68 13.06
C CYS A 103 6.93 -11.43 14.50
N HIS A 104 5.83 -10.70 14.67
CA HIS A 104 5.22 -10.54 15.99
C HIS A 104 4.43 -11.79 16.41
N GLY A 105 4.08 -11.89 17.70
CA GLY A 105 3.37 -13.04 18.27
C GLY A 105 1.95 -13.19 17.73
N HIS A 106 1.61 -14.39 17.27
CA HIS A 106 0.27 -14.82 16.85
C HIS A 106 0.19 -16.36 16.86
N ALA A 107 -0.98 -16.92 16.67
CA ALA A 107 -1.16 -18.37 16.52
C ALA A 107 -0.39 -18.92 15.31
N SER A 108 0.00 -20.19 15.37
CA SER A 108 0.74 -20.88 14.31
C SER A 108 0.36 -22.37 14.31
N PRO A 109 0.24 -23.04 13.14
CA PRO A 109 0.39 -22.51 11.80
C PRO A 109 -0.81 -21.66 11.33
N LEU A 110 -0.64 -20.88 10.25
CA LEU A 110 -1.70 -20.05 9.69
C LEU A 110 -1.95 -20.38 8.22
N SER A 111 -3.23 -20.33 7.80
CA SER A 111 -3.65 -20.25 6.39
C SER A 111 -3.75 -18.80 5.93
N LEU A 112 -4.15 -18.54 4.66
CA LEU A 112 -4.05 -17.20 4.04
C LEU A 112 -4.86 -16.13 4.80
N VAL A 113 -6.13 -16.41 5.16
CA VAL A 113 -7.02 -15.43 5.79
C VAL A 113 -6.45 -14.97 7.16
N PRO A 114 -6.16 -15.85 8.13
CA PRO A 114 -5.54 -15.43 9.39
C PRO A 114 -4.13 -14.87 9.22
N ALA A 115 -3.35 -15.30 8.23
CA ALA A 115 -2.03 -14.72 7.95
C ALA A 115 -2.13 -13.26 7.47
N LEU A 116 -3.15 -12.89 6.69
CA LEU A 116 -3.45 -11.51 6.34
C LEU A 116 -3.94 -10.70 7.54
N SER A 117 -4.85 -11.29 8.34
CA SER A 117 -5.44 -10.66 9.53
C SER A 117 -4.39 -10.26 10.56
N THR A 118 -3.46 -11.17 10.85
CA THR A 118 -2.35 -10.96 11.80
C THR A 118 -1.11 -10.36 11.15
N SER A 119 -1.08 -10.21 9.82
CA SER A 119 0.09 -9.72 9.09
C SER A 119 1.35 -10.58 9.26
N CYS A 120 1.22 -11.92 9.28
CA CYS A 120 2.33 -12.85 9.46
C CYS A 120 3.39 -12.69 8.36
N ASN A 121 4.66 -12.43 8.73
CA ASN A 121 5.75 -12.33 7.76
C ASN A 121 6.14 -13.73 7.23
N ALA A 122 6.21 -14.73 8.11
CA ALA A 122 6.64 -16.07 7.73
C ALA A 122 5.77 -16.68 6.64
N TYR A 123 4.43 -16.49 6.71
CA TYR A 123 3.52 -17.02 5.70
C TYR A 123 3.88 -16.57 4.28
N PHE A 124 4.11 -15.27 4.11
CA PHE A 124 4.41 -14.70 2.80
C PHE A 124 5.85 -14.99 2.35
N CYS A 125 6.77 -15.10 3.27
CA CYS A 125 8.12 -15.58 2.97
C CYS A 125 8.09 -17.04 2.44
N TRP A 126 7.38 -17.94 3.08
CA TRP A 126 7.19 -19.30 2.59
C TRP A 126 6.55 -19.34 1.23
N GLY A 127 5.47 -18.56 1.01
CA GLY A 127 4.81 -18.47 -0.30
C GLY A 127 5.76 -18.07 -1.42
N LEU A 128 6.57 -17.00 -1.21
CA LEU A 128 7.56 -16.57 -2.20
C LEU A 128 8.65 -17.62 -2.40
N TYR A 129 9.17 -18.20 -1.32
CA TYR A 129 10.18 -19.24 -1.39
C TYR A 129 9.72 -20.41 -2.25
N TYR A 130 8.50 -20.91 -2.05
CA TYR A 130 7.94 -21.99 -2.85
C TYR A 130 7.66 -21.56 -4.29
N MET A 131 7.18 -20.35 -4.53
CA MET A 131 6.99 -19.85 -5.90
C MET A 131 8.30 -19.80 -6.67
N MET A 132 9.35 -19.22 -6.07
CA MET A 132 10.68 -19.13 -6.72
C MET A 132 11.35 -20.49 -6.90
N GLY A 133 11.02 -21.45 -6.03
CA GLY A 133 11.52 -22.84 -6.10
C GLY A 133 10.73 -23.77 -7.01
N ALA A 134 9.60 -23.35 -7.58
CA ALA A 134 8.71 -24.19 -8.38
C ALA A 134 9.25 -24.44 -9.82
N LYS A 135 10.41 -25.08 -9.91
CA LYS A 135 11.08 -25.34 -11.20
C LYS A 135 10.25 -26.18 -12.17
N SER A 136 9.46 -27.14 -11.67
CA SER A 136 8.57 -27.95 -12.51
C SER A 136 7.51 -27.10 -13.21
N LYS A 137 7.14 -25.96 -12.62
CA LYS A 137 6.13 -25.04 -13.17
C LYS A 137 6.74 -23.94 -14.04
N TYR A 138 7.83 -23.34 -13.62
CA TYR A 138 8.40 -22.16 -14.27
C TYR A 138 9.68 -22.44 -15.05
N GLY A 139 10.30 -23.61 -14.89
CA GLY A 139 11.59 -23.97 -15.49
C GLY A 139 12.79 -23.37 -14.77
N SER A 140 12.75 -22.08 -14.41
CA SER A 140 13.84 -21.36 -13.75
C SER A 140 13.32 -20.37 -12.71
N VAL A 141 14.21 -19.90 -11.82
CA VAL A 141 13.90 -18.83 -10.85
C VAL A 141 13.66 -17.49 -11.57
N GLN A 142 14.35 -17.25 -12.69
CA GLN A 142 14.14 -16.07 -13.52
C GLN A 142 12.71 -15.99 -14.07
N ASN A 143 12.22 -17.11 -14.62
CA ASN A 143 10.85 -17.18 -15.12
C ASN A 143 9.82 -17.02 -14.00
N ALA A 144 10.06 -17.62 -12.83
CA ALA A 144 9.21 -17.45 -11.66
C ALA A 144 9.16 -15.98 -11.21
N MET A 145 10.32 -15.30 -11.21
CA MET A 145 10.41 -13.88 -10.85
C MET A 145 9.69 -12.98 -11.86
N ASN A 146 9.87 -13.22 -13.16
CA ASN A 146 9.18 -12.46 -14.19
C ASN A 146 7.67 -12.70 -14.12
N ARG A 147 7.22 -13.93 -13.87
CA ARG A 147 5.80 -14.23 -13.63
C ARG A 147 5.24 -13.51 -12.42
N TRP A 148 5.97 -13.50 -11.31
CA TRP A 148 5.61 -12.71 -10.12
C TRP A 148 5.49 -11.22 -10.45
N ARG A 149 6.48 -10.67 -11.19
CA ARG A 149 6.45 -9.27 -11.62
C ARG A 149 5.24 -8.93 -12.48
N ASP A 150 4.85 -9.82 -13.40
CA ASP A 150 3.68 -9.61 -14.26
C ASP A 150 2.39 -9.42 -13.45
N TYR A 151 2.24 -10.18 -12.35
CA TYR A 151 1.15 -9.95 -11.41
C TYR A 151 1.21 -8.57 -10.78
N MET A 152 2.37 -8.14 -10.30
CA MET A 152 2.54 -6.81 -9.68
C MET A 152 2.21 -5.69 -10.66
N VAL A 153 2.71 -5.82 -11.90
CA VAL A 153 2.42 -4.86 -12.98
C VAL A 153 0.92 -4.85 -13.30
N SER A 154 0.27 -6.01 -13.39
CA SER A 154 -1.17 -6.07 -13.65
C SER A 154 -2.01 -5.40 -12.55
N MET A 155 -1.49 -5.29 -11.32
CA MET A 155 -2.13 -4.61 -10.19
C MET A 155 -1.77 -3.11 -10.09
N GLY A 156 -1.05 -2.54 -11.05
CA GLY A 156 -0.75 -1.11 -11.10
C GLY A 156 0.60 -0.69 -10.52
N PHE A 157 1.54 -1.62 -10.31
CA PHE A 157 2.88 -1.30 -9.78
C PHE A 157 3.96 -1.31 -10.88
N GLY A 158 5.04 -0.54 -10.64
CA GLY A 158 6.23 -0.55 -11.49
C GLY A 158 6.14 0.31 -12.75
N TYR A 159 5.03 1.02 -12.96
CA TYR A 159 4.82 1.99 -14.03
C TYR A 159 3.98 3.18 -13.53
N ARG A 160 3.88 4.24 -14.32
CA ARG A 160 2.99 5.37 -14.04
C ARG A 160 1.56 4.97 -14.38
N LEU A 161 0.63 5.12 -13.44
CA LEU A 161 -0.78 4.80 -13.67
C LEU A 161 -1.43 5.70 -14.73
N GLY A 162 -0.93 6.94 -14.86
CA GLY A 162 -1.41 7.91 -15.82
C GLY A 162 -2.40 8.93 -15.23
N ILE A 163 -2.25 9.26 -13.94
CA ILE A 163 -3.05 10.33 -13.33
C ILE A 163 -2.88 11.66 -14.08
N ASP A 164 -3.92 12.43 -14.16
CA ASP A 164 -3.98 13.76 -14.82
C ASP A 164 -3.24 14.87 -14.05
N LEU A 165 -2.22 14.50 -13.27
CA LEU A 165 -1.31 15.41 -12.57
C LEU A 165 0.14 15.19 -13.02
N PRO A 166 0.96 16.25 -13.13
CA PRO A 166 2.34 16.14 -13.54
C PRO A 166 3.23 15.54 -12.43
N GLY A 167 4.30 14.87 -12.84
CA GLY A 167 5.37 14.44 -11.93
C GLY A 167 5.19 13.04 -11.33
N GLU A 168 4.17 12.29 -11.73
CA GLU A 168 3.95 10.92 -11.27
C GLU A 168 5.20 10.05 -11.43
N LYS A 169 5.53 9.28 -10.38
CA LYS A 169 6.63 8.32 -10.35
C LYS A 169 6.10 6.89 -10.48
N ARG A 170 6.93 6.02 -11.09
CA ARG A 170 6.54 4.64 -11.39
C ARG A 170 6.71 3.66 -10.22
N GLY A 171 7.43 4.06 -9.14
CA GLY A 171 7.92 3.10 -8.16
C GLY A 171 8.99 2.17 -8.74
N LEU A 172 9.24 1.05 -8.06
CA LEU A 172 10.15 0.01 -8.51
C LEU A 172 9.57 -1.37 -8.21
N ILE A 173 9.42 -2.20 -9.24
CA ILE A 173 9.19 -3.63 -9.13
C ILE A 173 10.31 -4.31 -9.92
N PRO A 174 11.21 -5.02 -9.24
CA PRO A 174 12.34 -5.69 -9.91
C PRO A 174 11.86 -6.82 -10.82
N ASN A 175 12.66 -7.15 -11.83
CA ASN A 175 12.53 -8.32 -12.69
C ASN A 175 13.73 -9.24 -12.53
N ALA A 176 13.77 -10.34 -13.28
CA ALA A 176 14.90 -11.27 -13.25
C ALA A 176 16.22 -10.60 -13.64
N ASP A 177 16.22 -9.78 -14.71
CA ASP A 177 17.43 -9.09 -15.18
C ASP A 177 18.02 -8.15 -14.12
N PHE A 178 17.16 -7.51 -13.32
CA PHE A 178 17.60 -6.67 -12.20
C PHE A 178 18.46 -7.48 -11.22
N TYR A 179 17.99 -8.67 -10.86
CA TYR A 179 18.73 -9.55 -9.93
C TYR A 179 19.91 -10.26 -10.59
N ASP A 180 19.80 -10.67 -11.84
CA ASP A 180 20.91 -11.25 -12.59
C ASP A 180 22.09 -10.27 -12.69
N ASN A 181 21.80 -8.98 -12.93
CA ASN A 181 22.81 -7.92 -12.95
C ASN A 181 23.40 -7.66 -11.54
N ALA A 182 22.54 -7.59 -10.52
CA ALA A 182 22.97 -7.29 -9.15
C ALA A 182 23.81 -8.43 -8.52
N TYR A 183 23.45 -9.67 -8.79
CA TYR A 183 24.05 -10.87 -8.19
C TYR A 183 24.81 -11.76 -9.17
N ARG A 184 25.06 -11.27 -10.41
CA ARG A 184 25.77 -12.02 -11.47
C ARG A 184 25.14 -13.40 -11.73
N GLY A 185 23.81 -13.46 -11.74
CA GLY A 185 23.04 -14.69 -11.92
C GLY A 185 23.00 -15.63 -10.71
N SER A 186 23.71 -15.29 -9.61
CA SER A 186 23.79 -16.15 -8.41
C SER A 186 22.81 -15.68 -7.32
N TRP A 187 21.53 -15.91 -7.54
CA TRP A 187 20.45 -15.58 -6.60
C TRP A 187 19.34 -16.62 -6.61
N ASN A 188 18.53 -16.61 -5.55
CA ASN A 188 17.39 -17.52 -5.38
C ASN A 188 16.29 -16.87 -4.53
N GLY A 189 15.21 -17.60 -4.23
CA GLY A 189 14.10 -17.08 -3.45
C GLY A 189 14.47 -16.57 -2.05
N LEU A 190 15.55 -17.08 -1.44
CA LEU A 190 16.00 -16.56 -0.14
C LEU A 190 16.71 -15.22 -0.28
N THR A 191 17.48 -15.02 -1.36
CA THR A 191 18.18 -13.75 -1.64
C THR A 191 17.20 -12.58 -1.72
N ILE A 192 16.02 -12.82 -2.28
CA ILE A 192 15.00 -11.79 -2.56
C ILE A 192 13.81 -11.85 -1.60
N ILE A 193 13.92 -12.59 -0.49
CA ILE A 193 12.76 -12.91 0.36
C ILE A 193 12.01 -11.67 0.89
N SER A 194 12.70 -10.55 1.07
CA SER A 194 12.14 -9.30 1.60
C SER A 194 11.03 -8.71 0.73
N ILE A 195 11.03 -8.99 -0.60
CA ILE A 195 9.97 -8.48 -1.47
C ILE A 195 8.60 -9.08 -1.15
N SER A 196 8.56 -10.28 -0.53
CA SER A 196 7.32 -10.93 -0.11
C SER A 196 6.54 -10.16 0.94
N ILE A 197 7.20 -9.28 1.67
CA ILE A 197 6.62 -8.45 2.74
C ILE A 197 6.62 -6.96 2.38
N GLY A 198 6.88 -6.63 1.09
CA GLY A 198 6.90 -5.25 0.60
C GLY A 198 8.08 -4.44 1.07
N GLN A 199 9.23 -5.08 1.25
CA GLN A 199 10.53 -4.50 1.61
C GLN A 199 11.56 -4.82 0.52
N GLY A 200 12.83 -4.55 0.81
CA GLY A 200 13.90 -4.73 -0.18
C GLY A 200 13.80 -3.71 -1.30
N GLU A 201 13.85 -4.18 -2.53
CA GLU A 201 13.89 -3.33 -3.73
C GLU A 201 12.52 -2.79 -4.16
N VAL A 202 11.43 -3.31 -3.58
CA VAL A 202 10.06 -2.89 -3.94
C VAL A 202 9.77 -1.49 -3.41
N ASN A 203 9.39 -0.59 -4.32
CA ASN A 203 8.93 0.76 -3.98
C ASN A 203 7.63 1.09 -4.72
N ALA A 204 6.73 1.76 -4.02
CA ALA A 204 5.44 2.20 -4.54
C ALA A 204 5.15 3.65 -4.13
N THR A 205 4.32 4.33 -4.91
CA THR A 205 3.75 5.62 -4.49
C THR A 205 2.51 5.40 -3.64
N PRO A 206 2.14 6.34 -2.75
CA PRO A 206 0.86 6.28 -2.05
C PRO A 206 -0.35 6.14 -2.98
N LEU A 207 -0.30 6.75 -4.17
CA LEU A 207 -1.32 6.57 -5.22
C LEU A 207 -1.42 5.10 -5.66
N GLN A 208 -0.30 4.42 -5.90
CA GLN A 208 -0.29 3.00 -6.27
C GLN A 208 -0.84 2.11 -5.14
N ILE A 209 -0.56 2.45 -3.88
CA ILE A 209 -1.11 1.73 -2.72
C ILE A 209 -2.64 1.95 -2.63
N ALA A 210 -3.13 3.17 -2.84
CA ALA A 210 -4.56 3.46 -2.86
C ALA A 210 -5.27 2.75 -4.03
N ASN A 211 -4.63 2.73 -5.21
CA ASN A 211 -5.11 2.02 -6.38
C ASN A 211 -5.20 0.49 -6.14
N LEU A 212 -4.25 -0.10 -5.41
CA LEU A 212 -4.35 -1.49 -4.97
C LEU A 212 -5.58 -1.71 -4.09
N GLY A 213 -5.85 -0.79 -3.16
CA GLY A 213 -7.07 -0.82 -2.35
C GLY A 213 -8.34 -0.82 -3.20
N ALA A 214 -8.41 0.07 -4.21
CA ALA A 214 -9.51 0.13 -5.17
C ALA A 214 -9.61 -1.14 -6.03
N THR A 215 -8.48 -1.69 -6.46
CA THR A 215 -8.40 -2.95 -7.23
C THR A 215 -8.98 -4.13 -6.45
N ILE A 216 -8.63 -4.24 -5.16
CA ILE A 216 -9.14 -5.29 -4.27
C ILE A 216 -10.63 -5.07 -3.99
N ALA A 217 -11.05 -3.83 -3.75
CA ALA A 217 -12.45 -3.45 -3.59
C ALA A 217 -13.30 -3.89 -4.78
N ASN A 218 -12.82 -3.68 -5.98
CA ASN A 218 -13.47 -4.09 -7.25
C ASN A 218 -13.31 -5.58 -7.57
N ARG A 219 -12.56 -6.34 -6.76
CA ARG A 219 -12.33 -7.78 -7.01
C ARG A 219 -11.62 -8.05 -8.35
N GLY A 220 -10.63 -7.24 -8.72
CA GLY A 220 -9.69 -7.57 -9.81
C GLY A 220 -9.62 -6.61 -10.97
N TYR A 221 -10.12 -5.38 -10.84
CA TYR A 221 -9.89 -4.33 -11.83
C TYR A 221 -9.79 -2.95 -11.18
N PHE A 222 -9.21 -2.01 -11.89
CA PHE A 222 -9.16 -0.59 -11.51
C PHE A 222 -9.40 0.30 -12.73
N TYR A 223 -9.72 1.56 -12.45
CA TYR A 223 -9.69 2.65 -13.42
C TYR A 223 -8.45 3.49 -13.16
N VAL A 224 -7.88 4.11 -14.19
CA VAL A 224 -6.79 5.06 -14.00
C VAL A 224 -7.24 6.16 -13.04
N PRO A 225 -6.55 6.35 -11.89
CA PRO A 225 -6.91 7.41 -10.97
C PRO A 225 -6.81 8.80 -11.63
N HIS A 226 -7.79 9.67 -11.38
CA HIS A 226 -7.85 11.01 -11.95
C HIS A 226 -8.55 11.99 -11.02
N VAL A 227 -8.17 13.27 -11.09
CA VAL A 227 -8.74 14.36 -10.28
C VAL A 227 -9.81 15.16 -11.03
N VAL A 228 -9.75 15.18 -12.35
CA VAL A 228 -10.75 15.85 -13.17
C VAL A 228 -11.95 14.93 -13.36
N ARG A 229 -13.07 15.30 -12.75
CA ARG A 229 -14.33 14.54 -12.85
C ARG A 229 -15.09 14.83 -14.15
N LYS A 230 -15.12 16.10 -14.57
CA LYS A 230 -15.89 16.56 -15.71
C LYS A 230 -15.34 17.89 -16.24
N VAL A 231 -15.35 18.08 -17.56
CA VAL A 231 -15.03 19.36 -18.22
C VAL A 231 -16.24 19.75 -19.05
N GLN A 232 -17.09 20.65 -18.53
CA GLN A 232 -18.33 21.13 -19.17
C GLN A 232 -19.15 19.96 -19.78
N ASP A 233 -19.39 19.99 -21.08
CA ASP A 233 -20.15 18.97 -21.80
C ASP A 233 -19.26 17.91 -22.49
N GLU A 234 -17.96 18.02 -22.32
CA GLU A 234 -17.01 17.05 -22.89
C GLU A 234 -17.03 15.74 -22.09
N PRO A 235 -17.07 14.59 -22.76
CA PRO A 235 -16.93 13.31 -22.07
C PRO A 235 -15.52 13.16 -21.50
N LEU A 236 -15.40 12.56 -20.33
CA LEU A 236 -14.11 12.19 -19.77
C LEU A 236 -13.33 11.29 -20.75
N ASP A 237 -12.02 11.49 -20.88
CA ASP A 237 -11.16 10.70 -21.76
C ASP A 237 -11.37 9.20 -21.53
N THR A 238 -11.32 8.42 -22.60
CA THR A 238 -11.49 6.97 -22.59
C THR A 238 -10.46 6.28 -21.71
N LEU A 239 -9.27 6.87 -21.54
CA LEU A 239 -8.23 6.39 -20.63
C LEU A 239 -8.77 6.20 -19.20
N TYR A 240 -9.55 7.15 -18.70
CA TYR A 240 -10.09 7.14 -17.33
C TYR A 240 -11.38 6.33 -17.18
N ARG A 241 -12.01 5.94 -18.28
CA ARG A 241 -13.24 5.14 -18.30
C ARG A 241 -13.02 3.65 -18.55
N ARG A 242 -11.79 3.26 -18.90
CA ARG A 242 -11.44 1.88 -19.22
C ARG A 242 -11.05 1.11 -17.95
N ARG A 243 -11.60 -0.09 -17.79
CA ARG A 243 -11.19 -1.04 -16.74
C ARG A 243 -9.87 -1.70 -17.11
N HIS A 244 -8.94 -1.68 -16.17
CA HIS A 244 -7.69 -2.41 -16.23
C HIS A 244 -7.82 -3.66 -15.36
N TYR A 245 -7.92 -4.83 -15.99
CA TYR A 245 -8.06 -6.10 -15.29
C TYR A 245 -6.70 -6.65 -14.87
N THR A 246 -6.67 -7.23 -13.67
CA THR A 246 -5.47 -7.89 -13.14
C THR A 246 -5.39 -9.34 -13.62
N MET A 247 -4.22 -9.94 -13.47
CA MET A 247 -4.00 -11.36 -13.77
C MET A 247 -4.54 -12.29 -12.67
N ALA A 248 -4.81 -11.77 -11.47
CA ALA A 248 -5.24 -12.58 -10.35
C ALA A 248 -6.68 -13.11 -10.54
N LYS A 249 -6.89 -14.37 -10.17
CA LYS A 249 -8.18 -15.02 -10.27
C LYS A 249 -9.19 -14.38 -9.33
N ARG A 250 -10.45 -14.26 -9.77
CA ARG A 250 -11.56 -13.70 -8.99
C ARG A 250 -11.67 -14.30 -7.59
N GLN A 251 -11.60 -15.62 -7.50
CA GLN A 251 -11.69 -16.35 -6.23
C GLN A 251 -10.58 -15.96 -5.23
N ALA A 252 -9.37 -15.63 -5.71
CA ALA A 252 -8.27 -15.20 -4.84
C ALA A 252 -8.61 -13.88 -4.12
N TYR A 253 -9.38 -13.00 -4.78
CA TYR A 253 -9.83 -11.74 -4.18
C TYR A 253 -10.77 -11.98 -3.01
N ASP A 254 -11.64 -12.99 -3.07
CA ASP A 254 -12.60 -13.27 -1.98
C ASP A 254 -11.84 -13.65 -0.70
N TYR A 255 -10.78 -14.45 -0.80
CA TYR A 255 -9.91 -14.77 0.33
C TYR A 255 -9.13 -13.57 0.86
N VAL A 256 -8.58 -12.74 -0.03
CA VAL A 256 -7.83 -11.54 0.39
C VAL A 256 -8.76 -10.54 1.07
N VAL A 257 -9.96 -10.34 0.55
CA VAL A 257 -10.98 -9.48 1.18
C VAL A 257 -11.39 -10.03 2.53
N ALA A 258 -11.63 -11.35 2.65
CA ALA A 258 -11.93 -11.99 3.94
C ALA A 258 -10.79 -11.76 4.96
N GLY A 259 -9.53 -11.85 4.53
CA GLY A 259 -8.37 -11.56 5.37
C GLY A 259 -8.28 -10.09 5.80
N MET A 260 -8.56 -9.15 4.88
CA MET A 260 -8.62 -7.72 5.19
C MET A 260 -9.80 -7.36 6.10
N ARG A 261 -10.95 -8.05 5.93
CA ARG A 261 -12.10 -7.89 6.82
C ARG A 261 -11.79 -8.43 8.22
N SER A 262 -11.20 -9.62 8.32
CA SER A 262 -10.75 -10.21 9.58
C SER A 262 -9.75 -9.30 10.30
N SER A 263 -8.83 -8.67 9.55
CA SER A 263 -7.91 -7.66 10.09
C SER A 263 -8.64 -6.47 10.71
N ALA A 264 -9.73 -6.00 10.09
CA ALA A 264 -10.52 -4.88 10.57
C ALA A 264 -11.40 -5.22 11.78
N VAL A 265 -11.84 -6.49 11.92
CA VAL A 265 -12.70 -6.92 13.03
C VAL A 265 -11.88 -7.20 14.30
N GLY A 266 -10.81 -7.95 14.18
CA GLY A 266 -10.05 -8.41 15.35
C GLY A 266 -8.54 -8.50 15.17
N GLY A 267 -8.03 -8.16 13.98
CA GLY A 267 -6.61 -8.22 13.64
C GLY A 267 -5.89 -6.88 13.82
N THR A 268 -4.91 -6.65 12.95
CA THR A 268 -4.02 -5.47 13.05
C THR A 268 -4.72 -4.13 12.74
N CYS A 269 -5.88 -4.16 12.08
CA CYS A 269 -6.70 -2.98 11.79
C CYS A 269 -7.95 -2.89 12.67
N ARG A 270 -8.01 -3.55 13.84
CA ARG A 270 -9.22 -3.66 14.68
C ARG A 270 -9.84 -2.32 15.09
N GLU A 271 -9.09 -1.22 15.07
CA GLU A 271 -9.64 0.12 15.33
C GLU A 271 -10.70 0.53 14.30
N LEU A 272 -10.68 -0.04 13.08
CA LEU A 272 -11.71 0.22 12.05
C LEU A 272 -13.12 -0.19 12.46
N SER A 273 -13.26 -1.15 13.38
CA SER A 273 -14.58 -1.59 13.88
C SER A 273 -15.34 -0.49 14.64
N ARG A 274 -14.65 0.59 15.06
CA ARG A 274 -15.25 1.72 15.78
C ARG A 274 -16.07 2.66 14.89
N TYR A 275 -15.85 2.62 13.57
CA TYR A 275 -16.38 3.64 12.67
C TYR A 275 -17.71 3.25 11.99
N ASP A 276 -18.23 2.05 12.24
CA ASP A 276 -19.48 1.51 11.65
C ASP A 276 -19.56 1.62 10.12
N ILE A 277 -18.46 1.31 9.44
CA ILE A 277 -18.31 1.46 7.99
C ILE A 277 -18.09 0.14 7.25
N ASN A 278 -18.20 -0.99 7.93
CA ASN A 278 -17.95 -2.33 7.37
C ASN A 278 -16.64 -2.39 6.55
N ALA A 279 -15.56 -1.84 7.10
CA ALA A 279 -14.29 -1.68 6.40
C ALA A 279 -13.50 -2.98 6.26
N CYS A 280 -12.68 -3.03 5.22
CA CYS A 280 -11.59 -3.96 5.03
C CYS A 280 -10.26 -3.19 5.08
N GLY A 281 -9.25 -3.71 5.78
CA GLY A 281 -7.99 -2.99 5.93
C GLY A 281 -6.77 -3.87 6.07
N LYS A 282 -5.62 -3.31 5.71
CA LYS A 282 -4.31 -3.91 5.90
C LYS A 282 -3.32 -2.87 6.41
N THR A 283 -2.71 -3.14 7.55
CA THR A 283 -1.58 -2.34 8.05
C THR A 283 -0.32 -2.63 7.27
N GLY A 284 0.52 -1.62 7.15
CA GLY A 284 1.91 -1.74 6.76
C GLY A 284 2.81 -1.07 7.79
N THR A 285 3.98 -1.66 7.98
CA THR A 285 5.09 -1.05 8.69
C THR A 285 6.27 -1.16 7.75
N ALA A 286 6.76 -0.03 7.26
CA ALA A 286 7.87 0.00 6.35
C ALA A 286 9.14 0.36 7.12
N GLN A 287 10.11 -0.54 7.12
CA GLN A 287 11.37 -0.35 7.83
C GLN A 287 12.16 0.82 7.24
N ASN A 288 12.77 1.60 8.11
CA ASN A 288 13.60 2.75 7.77
C ASN A 288 14.82 2.77 8.70
N ARG A 289 15.85 3.54 8.32
CA ARG A 289 17.06 3.72 9.15
C ARG A 289 16.81 4.42 10.49
N GLY A 290 15.65 5.10 10.64
CA GLY A 290 15.19 5.71 11.90
C GLY A 290 14.00 4.92 12.47
N HIS A 291 12.89 5.62 12.67
CA HIS A 291 11.62 4.98 13.04
C HIS A 291 10.90 4.49 11.78
N ASP A 292 10.25 3.35 11.89
CA ASP A 292 9.48 2.77 10.80
C ASP A 292 8.37 3.72 10.32
N HIS A 293 7.95 3.58 9.07
CA HIS A 293 6.84 4.33 8.53
C HIS A 293 5.51 3.63 8.83
N SER A 294 4.52 4.39 9.26
CA SER A 294 3.16 3.91 9.49
C SER A 294 2.37 3.93 8.19
N VAL A 295 1.94 2.76 7.73
CA VAL A 295 1.22 2.60 6.46
C VAL A 295 -0.12 1.92 6.69
N PHE A 296 -1.13 2.36 5.96
CA PHE A 296 -2.44 1.73 5.92
C PHE A 296 -2.98 1.75 4.49
N MET A 297 -3.65 0.67 4.13
CA MET A 297 -4.47 0.56 2.93
C MET A 297 -5.78 -0.12 3.31
N GLY A 298 -6.90 0.44 2.88
CA GLY A 298 -8.21 -0.16 3.14
C GLY A 298 -9.28 0.39 2.22
N PHE A 299 -10.46 -0.17 2.32
CA PHE A 299 -11.65 0.28 1.61
C PHE A 299 -12.92 0.00 2.42
N ALA A 300 -13.98 0.71 2.13
CA ALA A 300 -15.27 0.56 2.78
C ALA A 300 -16.42 0.99 1.85
N PRO A 301 -17.63 0.43 2.06
CA PRO A 301 -17.91 -0.82 2.76
C PRO A 301 -17.30 -2.06 2.06
N MET A 302 -17.27 -3.22 2.74
CA MET A 302 -16.78 -4.47 2.14
C MET A 302 -17.60 -4.83 0.90
N ASP A 303 -18.91 -4.70 1.01
CA ASP A 303 -19.85 -4.90 -0.09
C ASP A 303 -20.24 -3.52 -0.66
N ASN A 304 -20.29 -3.42 -1.99
CA ASN A 304 -20.52 -2.16 -2.70
C ASN A 304 -19.56 -1.01 -2.25
N PRO A 305 -18.25 -1.19 -2.37
CA PRO A 305 -17.25 -0.26 -1.86
C PRO A 305 -17.38 1.14 -2.49
N LYS A 306 -17.28 2.17 -1.64
CA LYS A 306 -17.43 3.59 -2.02
C LYS A 306 -16.12 4.35 -1.98
N ILE A 307 -15.18 3.91 -1.17
CA ILE A 307 -13.91 4.58 -0.96
C ILE A 307 -12.79 3.57 -0.68
N ALA A 308 -11.66 3.74 -1.34
CA ALA A 308 -10.40 3.09 -1.02
C ALA A 308 -9.38 4.13 -0.59
N VAL A 309 -8.65 3.88 0.50
CA VAL A 309 -7.75 4.85 1.12
C VAL A 309 -6.38 4.24 1.32
N ALA A 310 -5.33 4.99 1.00
CA ALA A 310 -3.97 4.76 1.48
C ALA A 310 -3.52 5.92 2.36
N VAL A 311 -2.92 5.59 3.49
CA VAL A 311 -2.27 6.55 4.40
C VAL A 311 -0.83 6.14 4.58
N TYR A 312 0.09 7.08 4.37
CA TYR A 312 1.52 6.90 4.58
C TYR A 312 2.05 8.00 5.49
N VAL A 313 2.56 7.65 6.67
CA VAL A 313 3.13 8.60 7.64
C VAL A 313 4.57 8.22 7.91
N GLU A 314 5.50 9.07 7.45
CA GLU A 314 6.94 8.86 7.66
C GLU A 314 7.24 8.85 9.17
N ASN A 315 8.08 7.91 9.61
CA ASN A 315 8.49 7.72 11.01
C ASN A 315 7.34 7.56 12.02
N GLY A 316 6.15 7.17 11.54
CA GLY A 316 4.95 7.00 12.35
C GLY A 316 4.90 5.68 13.14
N GLY A 317 5.91 4.80 13.01
CA GLY A 317 5.95 3.51 13.68
C GLY A 317 4.97 2.50 13.07
N TRP A 318 4.22 1.80 13.90
CA TRP A 318 3.28 0.78 13.45
C TRP A 318 2.13 1.36 12.64
N GLY A 319 1.67 0.62 11.61
CA GLY A 319 0.52 1.01 10.79
C GLY A 319 -0.74 1.31 11.60
N ALA A 320 -0.93 0.61 12.71
CA ALA A 320 -2.03 0.83 13.65
C ALA A 320 -1.94 2.17 14.41
N THR A 321 -0.75 2.80 14.48
CA THR A 321 -0.54 4.02 15.30
C THR A 321 -1.13 5.27 14.64
N TYR A 322 -0.89 5.45 13.35
CA TYR A 322 -1.35 6.61 12.56
C TYR A 322 -2.18 6.19 11.35
N GLY A 323 -1.71 5.19 10.59
CA GLY A 323 -2.32 4.81 9.32
C GLY A 323 -3.78 4.39 9.45
N VAL A 324 -4.07 3.44 10.34
CA VAL A 324 -5.43 2.90 10.55
C VAL A 324 -6.40 3.95 11.07
N PRO A 325 -6.09 4.71 12.17
CA PRO A 325 -7.01 5.74 12.67
C PRO A 325 -7.30 6.82 11.63
N ILE A 326 -6.28 7.35 10.97
CA ILE A 326 -6.46 8.39 9.94
C ILE A 326 -7.29 7.87 8.78
N GLY A 327 -7.01 6.65 8.29
CA GLY A 327 -7.79 6.02 7.23
C GLY A 327 -9.24 5.77 7.63
N GLY A 328 -9.49 5.33 8.87
CA GLY A 328 -10.83 5.13 9.42
C GLY A 328 -11.65 6.41 9.48
N LEU A 329 -11.05 7.51 9.99
CA LEU A 329 -11.69 8.83 10.04
C LEU A 329 -12.10 9.34 8.66
N ILE A 330 -11.24 9.15 7.65
CA ILE A 330 -11.53 9.58 6.27
C ILE A 330 -12.68 8.76 5.68
N MET A 331 -12.66 7.43 5.87
CA MET A 331 -13.73 6.55 5.40
C MET A 331 -15.05 6.85 6.09
N GLU A 332 -15.06 7.08 7.42
CA GLU A 332 -16.25 7.46 8.18
C GLU A 332 -16.84 8.77 7.66
N GLN A 333 -15.99 9.81 7.53
CA GLN A 333 -16.42 11.11 7.01
C GLN A 333 -17.05 10.99 5.63
N TYR A 334 -16.47 10.19 4.75
CA TYR A 334 -16.98 10.03 3.39
C TYR A 334 -18.31 9.25 3.33
N ILE A 335 -18.40 8.16 4.10
CA ILE A 335 -19.56 7.25 4.07
C ILE A 335 -20.76 7.86 4.77
N HIS A 336 -20.56 8.49 5.94
CA HIS A 336 -21.65 9.06 6.75
C HIS A 336 -21.85 10.55 6.51
N GLY A 337 -20.99 11.21 5.72
CA GLY A 337 -21.02 12.66 5.48
C GLY A 337 -20.57 13.50 6.68
N ARG A 338 -20.29 12.88 7.82
CA ARG A 338 -19.83 13.52 9.06
C ARG A 338 -19.06 12.55 9.94
N LEU A 339 -18.22 13.07 10.81
CA LEU A 339 -17.61 12.30 11.89
C LEU A 339 -18.58 12.21 13.09
N SER A 340 -18.57 11.09 13.79
CA SER A 340 -19.19 10.96 15.13
C SER A 340 -18.44 11.84 16.15
N GLU A 341 -19.06 12.15 17.28
CA GLU A 341 -18.41 12.94 18.36
C GLU A 341 -17.11 12.27 18.85
N ALA A 342 -17.12 10.94 18.98
CA ALA A 342 -15.92 10.19 19.36
C ALA A 342 -14.82 10.32 18.31
N SER A 343 -15.19 10.31 17.03
CA SER A 343 -14.24 10.46 15.92
C SER A 343 -13.73 11.90 15.79
N MET A 344 -14.54 12.92 16.08
CA MET A 344 -14.07 14.30 16.15
C MET A 344 -12.99 14.48 17.23
N LYS A 345 -13.22 13.99 18.44
CA LYS A 345 -12.21 13.99 19.50
C LYS A 345 -10.94 13.26 19.09
N ARG A 346 -11.11 12.12 18.41
CA ARG A 346 -9.99 11.33 17.88
C ARG A 346 -9.20 12.11 16.83
N ALA A 347 -9.86 12.82 15.93
CA ALA A 347 -9.22 13.67 14.92
C ALA A 347 -8.41 14.80 15.57
N GLU A 348 -8.95 15.46 16.60
CA GLU A 348 -8.26 16.48 17.40
C GLU A 348 -7.01 15.92 18.10
N GLU A 349 -7.10 14.73 18.71
CA GLU A 349 -5.93 14.05 19.29
C GLU A 349 -4.81 13.86 18.24
N PHE A 350 -5.15 13.42 17.03
CA PHE A 350 -4.17 13.25 15.95
C PHE A 350 -3.61 14.56 15.46
N GLN A 351 -4.37 15.65 15.49
CA GLN A 351 -3.91 16.98 15.14
C GLN A 351 -2.77 17.44 16.08
N HIS A 352 -2.90 17.16 17.37
CA HIS A 352 -1.92 17.54 18.38
C HIS A 352 -0.77 16.54 18.60
N ARG A 353 -0.85 15.35 18.03
CA ARG A 353 0.26 14.39 18.08
C ARG A 353 1.41 14.82 17.17
N HIS A 354 2.60 14.95 17.72
CA HIS A 354 3.82 15.27 16.99
C HIS A 354 4.70 14.03 16.83
N ILE A 355 5.36 13.92 15.68
CA ILE A 355 6.40 12.92 15.41
C ILE A 355 7.74 13.63 15.44
N ALA A 356 8.67 13.11 16.23
CA ALA A 356 10.05 13.59 16.23
C ALA A 356 10.76 13.03 14.97
N TYR A 357 11.04 13.88 13.99
CA TYR A 357 11.72 13.49 12.76
C TYR A 357 13.26 13.52 12.88
N GLY A 358 13.81 13.58 14.09
CA GLY A 358 15.24 13.70 14.31
C GLY A 358 15.83 14.94 13.66
N ASN A 359 17.16 14.96 13.47
CA ASN A 359 17.83 16.06 12.78
C ASN A 359 17.61 15.98 11.25
N ILE A 360 16.39 16.27 10.78
CA ILE A 360 16.15 16.55 9.37
C ILE A 360 16.78 17.92 9.08
N GLY A 361 18.06 17.93 8.70
CA GLY A 361 18.76 19.16 8.29
C GLY A 361 19.88 19.64 9.21
N ARG A 362 20.69 18.71 9.75
CA ARG A 362 22.07 19.02 10.15
C ARG A 362 23.05 18.48 9.15
#